data_f6051bcbabdfb710c60068073227eb0f
#
_entry.id   f6051bcbabdfb710c60068073227eb0f
#
_cell.length_a   1.000
_cell.length_b   1.000
_cell.length_c   1.000
_cell.angle_alpha   90.00
_cell.angle_beta   90.00
_cell.angle_gamma   90.00
#
_symmetry.space_group_name_H-M   'P 1'
#
loop_
_entity.id
_entity.type
_entity.pdbx_description
1 polymer ?
#
loop_
_entity_poly.entity_id
_entity_poly.type
_entity_poly.pdbx_seq_one_letter_code
_entity_poly.pdbx_strand_id
1 'polypeptide(L)'
;LHNERPYKTYSVSKQLKYENKINELFEIQLSQLSLEEVIALKLELATKEMDGKMYGLPIWKNLPMIIKDAVLRAAISGSATRRDAARFLGIKYSNLKETLKNYGLFHYFKKRG
;
A
#
# COMPACT_ATOMS: atom_id res chain seq x y z
N LEU A 1 -16.00 -16.15 16.29
CA LEU A 1 -15.59 -15.97 16.08
C LEU A 1 -14.88 -15.91 15.85
N HIS A 2 -14.62 -16.30 15.60
CA HIS A 2 -13.97 -16.22 15.33
C HIS A 2 -13.28 -15.83 14.98
N ASN A 3 -13.39 -15.88 14.84
CA ASN A 3 -12.70 -15.57 14.43
C ASN A 3 -12.00 -14.75 14.06
N GLU A 4 -12.16 -14.14 14.46
CA GLU A 4 -11.56 -13.29 13.95
C GLU A 4 -10.22 -13.35 13.59
N ARG A 5 -9.81 -13.25 12.60
CA ARG A 5 -8.46 -13.44 12.23
C ARG A 5 -7.85 -12.13 11.85
N PRO A 6 -6.80 -11.68 12.52
CA PRO A 6 -6.26 -10.33 12.28
C PRO A 6 -5.85 -10.08 10.84
N TYR A 7 -5.25 -11.08 10.19
CA TYR A 7 -4.79 -10.86 8.82
C TYR A 7 -5.93 -10.63 7.85
N LYS A 8 -7.13 -11.14 8.18
CA LYS A 8 -8.29 -10.94 7.32
C LYS A 8 -8.85 -9.54 7.41
N THR A 9 -8.48 -8.84 8.46
CA THR A 9 -9.01 -7.50 8.67
C THR A 9 -8.03 -6.41 8.30
N TYR A 10 -6.87 -6.81 7.75
CA TYR A 10 -5.93 -5.77 7.34
C TYR A 10 -6.52 -4.93 6.22
N SER A 11 -6.51 -3.65 6.42
CA SER A 11 -7.00 -2.69 5.45
C SER A 11 -6.25 -1.39 5.66
N VAL A 12 -5.64 -0.90 4.59
CA VAL A 12 -4.94 0.37 4.64
C VAL A 12 -5.90 1.48 5.04
N SER A 13 -7.11 1.46 4.46
CA SER A 13 -8.12 2.46 4.76
C SER A 13 -8.48 2.46 6.25
N LYS A 14 -8.77 1.29 6.79
CA LYS A 14 -9.16 1.20 8.19
C LYS A 14 -8.03 1.61 9.12
N GLN A 15 -6.81 1.21 8.79
CA GLN A 15 -5.67 1.58 9.61
C GLN A 15 -5.48 3.09 9.65
N LEU A 16 -5.54 3.73 8.49
CA LEU A 16 -5.32 5.18 8.42
C LEU A 16 -6.44 5.95 9.11
N LYS A 17 -7.68 5.46 9.02
CA LYS A 17 -8.78 6.09 9.73
C LYS A 17 -8.62 5.93 11.24
N TYR A 18 -8.20 4.76 11.67
CA TYR A 18 -7.95 4.52 13.09
C TYR A 18 -6.87 5.47 13.62
N GLU A 19 -5.88 5.75 12.81
CA GLU A 19 -4.80 6.66 13.19
C GLU A 19 -5.16 8.13 13.00
N ASN A 20 -6.40 8.40 12.60
CA ASN A 20 -6.90 9.75 12.37
C ASN A 20 -6.14 10.50 11.28
N LYS A 21 -5.61 9.77 10.31
CA LYS A 21 -4.89 10.38 9.19
C LYS A 21 -5.80 10.71 8.03
N ILE A 22 -6.93 10.03 7.92
CA ILE A 22 -7.91 10.29 6.88
C ILE A 22 -9.31 10.11 7.43
N ASN A 23 -10.30 10.54 6.67
CA ASN A 23 -11.69 10.31 6.98
C ASN A 23 -12.43 9.95 5.70
N GLU A 24 -13.74 9.70 5.80
CA GLU A 24 -14.51 9.26 4.65
C GLU A 24 -14.58 10.30 3.56
N LEU A 25 -14.69 11.58 3.94
CA LEU A 25 -14.72 12.63 2.93
C LEU A 25 -13.43 12.65 2.12
N PHE A 26 -12.30 12.50 2.79
CA PHE A 26 -11.02 12.44 2.10
C PHE A 26 -10.99 11.28 1.12
N GLU A 27 -11.51 10.12 1.54
CA GLU A 27 -11.51 8.95 0.66
C GLU A 27 -12.37 9.17 -0.57
N ILE A 28 -13.52 9.83 -0.40
CA ILE A 28 -14.38 10.14 -1.53
C ILE A 28 -13.67 11.06 -2.52
N GLN A 29 -13.03 12.08 -2.02
CA GLN A 29 -12.30 13.01 -2.87
C GLN A 29 -11.15 12.33 -3.58
N LEU A 30 -10.42 11.50 -2.84
CA LEU A 30 -9.29 10.80 -3.41
C LEU A 30 -9.71 9.84 -4.52
N SER A 31 -10.87 9.20 -4.34
CA SER A 31 -11.34 8.21 -5.31
C SER A 31 -11.67 8.84 -6.67
N GLN A 32 -11.79 10.15 -6.74
CA GLN A 32 -12.06 10.84 -7.99
C GLN A 32 -10.79 11.18 -8.76
N LEU A 33 -9.64 10.90 -8.18
CA LEU A 33 -8.35 11.19 -8.82
C LEU A 33 -7.76 9.93 -9.41
N SER A 34 -7.01 10.08 -10.49
CA SER A 34 -6.26 8.96 -11.04
C SER A 34 -5.06 8.70 -10.14
N LEU A 35 -4.45 7.53 -10.30
CA LEU A 35 -3.28 7.19 -9.52
C LEU A 35 -2.15 8.19 -9.78
N GLU A 36 -1.96 8.56 -11.03
CA GLU A 36 -0.92 9.53 -11.39
C GLU A 36 -1.17 10.88 -10.73
N GLU A 37 -2.44 11.30 -10.68
CA GLU A 37 -2.78 12.57 -10.02
C GLU A 37 -2.50 12.52 -8.54
N VAL A 38 -2.80 11.39 -7.89
CA VAL A 38 -2.53 11.24 -6.46
C VAL A 38 -1.04 11.32 -6.19
N ILE A 39 -0.24 10.62 -6.97
CA ILE A 39 1.20 10.62 -6.78
C ILE A 39 1.77 12.02 -7.02
N ALA A 40 1.34 12.68 -8.09
CA ALA A 40 1.84 14.00 -8.42
C ALA A 40 1.49 15.01 -7.32
N LEU A 41 0.25 14.95 -6.84
CA LEU A 41 -0.17 15.85 -5.78
C LEU A 41 0.60 15.61 -4.49
N LYS A 42 0.78 14.34 -4.15
CA LYS A 42 1.51 14.01 -2.93
C LYS A 42 2.94 14.53 -2.98
N LEU A 43 3.59 14.37 -4.13
CA LEU A 43 4.96 14.85 -4.29
C LEU A 43 5.03 16.37 -4.29
N GLU A 44 4.05 17.02 -4.90
CA GLU A 44 4.03 18.48 -4.90
C GLU A 44 3.87 19.03 -3.47
N LEU A 45 2.99 18.42 -2.69
CA LEU A 45 2.79 18.87 -1.31
C LEU A 45 4.04 18.64 -0.47
N ALA A 46 4.72 17.52 -0.67
CA ALA A 46 5.97 17.24 0.02
C ALA A 46 7.03 18.27 -0.36
N THR A 47 7.07 18.66 -1.63
CA THR A 47 8.00 19.69 -2.09
C THR A 47 7.74 21.02 -1.40
N LYS A 48 6.47 21.38 -1.24
CA LYS A 48 6.12 22.63 -0.58
C LYS A 48 6.59 22.65 0.86
N GLU A 49 6.43 21.52 1.55
CA GLU A 49 6.88 21.43 2.94
C GLU A 49 8.38 21.59 3.07
N MET A 50 9.12 21.22 2.02
CA MET A 50 10.56 21.31 2.01
C MET A 50 11.08 22.56 1.30
N ASP A 51 10.18 23.53 1.09
CA ASP A 51 10.52 24.79 0.40
C ASP A 51 11.17 24.54 -0.95
N GLY A 52 10.66 23.55 -1.66
CA GLY A 52 11.13 23.23 -2.99
C GLY A 52 12.48 22.53 -3.01
N LYS A 53 12.93 21.99 -1.89
CA LYS A 53 14.26 21.40 -1.79
C LYS A 53 14.24 19.89 -1.92
N MET A 54 13.38 19.37 -2.77
CA MET A 54 13.35 17.92 -2.98
C MET A 54 14.42 17.41 -3.95
N TYR A 55 15.00 18.30 -4.73
CA TYR A 55 16.06 17.85 -5.62
C TYR A 55 17.25 17.38 -4.76
N GLY A 56 17.93 16.37 -5.24
CA GLY A 56 18.99 15.77 -4.45
C GLY A 56 18.55 14.59 -3.62
N LEU A 57 17.23 14.43 -3.42
CA LEU A 57 16.72 13.22 -2.81
C LEU A 57 16.63 12.14 -3.90
N PRO A 58 16.98 10.89 -3.56
CA PRO A 58 16.99 9.84 -4.57
C PRO A 58 15.58 9.31 -4.88
N ILE A 59 14.66 10.22 -5.17
CA ILE A 59 13.26 9.87 -5.42
C ILE A 59 13.13 9.01 -6.65
N TRP A 60 13.74 9.46 -7.76
CA TRP A 60 13.61 8.73 -9.01
C TRP A 60 14.15 7.32 -8.90
N LYS A 61 15.30 7.18 -8.25
CA LYS A 61 15.91 5.87 -8.09
C LYS A 61 15.08 4.94 -7.20
N ASN A 62 14.50 5.48 -6.14
CA ASN A 62 13.78 4.68 -5.15
C ASN A 62 12.30 4.54 -5.45
N LEU A 63 11.78 5.30 -6.41
CA LEU A 63 10.36 5.32 -6.70
C LEU A 63 9.80 3.94 -7.05
N PRO A 64 10.47 3.12 -7.87
CA PRO A 64 9.92 1.80 -8.18
C PRO A 64 9.70 0.94 -6.93
N MET A 65 10.60 1.00 -5.97
CA MET A 65 10.45 0.24 -4.73
C MET A 65 9.28 0.79 -3.90
N ILE A 66 9.15 2.10 -3.83
CA ILE A 66 8.06 2.73 -3.09
C ILE A 66 6.71 2.33 -3.67
N ILE A 67 6.61 2.37 -5.00
CA ILE A 67 5.36 2.01 -5.67
C ILE A 67 5.06 0.53 -5.47
N LYS A 68 6.04 -0.34 -5.58
CA LYS A 68 5.82 -1.76 -5.38
C LYS A 68 5.36 -2.06 -3.96
N ASP A 69 5.95 -1.40 -2.98
CA ASP A 69 5.52 -1.57 -1.59
C ASP A 69 4.06 -1.15 -1.43
N ALA A 70 3.68 -0.02 -2.00
CA ALA A 70 2.31 0.48 -1.91
C ALA A 70 1.33 -0.47 -2.59
N VAL A 71 1.70 -0.98 -3.76
CA VAL A 71 0.83 -1.91 -4.49
C VAL A 71 0.68 -3.21 -3.74
N LEU A 72 1.75 -3.70 -3.12
CA LEU A 72 1.66 -4.91 -2.30
C LEU A 72 0.72 -4.71 -1.13
N ARG A 73 0.79 -3.58 -0.46
CA ARG A 73 -0.12 -3.30 0.66
C ARG A 73 -1.57 -3.24 0.18
N ALA A 74 -1.79 -2.65 -0.97
CA ALA A 74 -3.14 -2.60 -1.54
C ALA A 74 -3.63 -4.00 -1.88
N ALA A 75 -2.76 -4.84 -2.42
CA ALA A 75 -3.13 -6.22 -2.75
C ALA A 75 -3.48 -7.01 -1.50
N ILE A 76 -2.72 -6.82 -0.42
CA ILE A 76 -3.01 -7.48 0.85
C ILE A 76 -4.37 -7.01 1.39
N SER A 77 -4.65 -5.72 1.29
CA SER A 77 -5.93 -5.17 1.73
C SER A 77 -7.10 -5.78 0.96
N GLY A 78 -6.91 -6.06 -0.31
CA GLY A 78 -7.99 -6.56 -1.15
C GLY A 78 -8.08 -8.07 -1.23
N SER A 79 -7.26 -8.78 -0.47
CA SER A 79 -7.15 -10.24 -0.64
C SER A 79 -7.16 -10.95 0.69
N ALA A 80 -7.82 -12.11 0.74
CA ALA A 80 -7.86 -12.91 1.95
C ALA A 80 -6.67 -13.84 2.06
N THR A 81 -6.08 -14.22 0.94
CA THR A 81 -4.97 -15.18 0.92
C THR A 81 -3.87 -14.68 0.01
N ARG A 82 -2.69 -15.28 0.17
CA ARG A 82 -1.56 -14.97 -0.70
C ARG A 82 -1.87 -15.33 -2.16
N ARG A 83 -2.61 -16.40 -2.38
CA ARG A 83 -2.97 -16.78 -3.74
C ARG A 83 -3.89 -15.75 -4.38
N ASP A 84 -4.81 -15.20 -3.60
CA ASP A 84 -5.67 -14.14 -4.11
C ASP A 84 -4.88 -12.88 -4.40
N ALA A 85 -3.91 -12.56 -3.54
CA ALA A 85 -3.05 -11.41 -3.78
C ALA A 85 -2.22 -11.58 -5.05
N ALA A 86 -1.71 -12.78 -5.28
CA ALA A 86 -0.96 -13.05 -6.50
C ALA A 86 -1.84 -12.86 -7.74
N ARG A 87 -3.08 -13.33 -7.68
CA ARG A 87 -4.03 -13.13 -8.76
C ARG A 87 -4.33 -11.66 -8.98
N PHE A 88 -4.52 -10.93 -7.88
CA PHE A 88 -4.75 -9.49 -7.95
C PHE A 88 -3.61 -8.79 -8.69
N LEU A 89 -2.39 -9.19 -8.40
CA LEU A 89 -1.21 -8.58 -8.99
C LEU A 89 -0.85 -9.13 -10.35
N GLY A 90 -1.45 -10.26 -10.74
CA GLY A 90 -1.12 -10.88 -12.02
C GLY A 90 0.25 -11.52 -12.06
N ILE A 91 0.72 -12.03 -10.92
CA ILE A 91 2.04 -12.68 -10.85
C ILE A 91 1.88 -14.09 -10.30
N LYS A 92 2.94 -14.88 -10.45
CA LYS A 92 2.95 -16.23 -9.92
C LYS A 92 3.00 -16.22 -8.40
N TYR A 93 2.33 -17.18 -7.81
CA TYR A 93 2.31 -17.31 -6.36
C TYR A 93 3.71 -17.40 -5.76
N SER A 94 4.59 -18.17 -6.40
CA SER A 94 5.96 -18.30 -5.90
C SER A 94 6.70 -16.97 -5.92
N ASN A 95 6.44 -16.16 -6.95
CA ASN A 95 7.05 -14.84 -7.03
C ASN A 95 6.50 -13.91 -5.94
N LEU A 96 5.22 -14.05 -5.64
CA LEU A 96 4.62 -13.24 -4.58
C LEU A 96 5.24 -13.56 -3.23
N LYS A 97 5.42 -14.85 -2.93
CA LYS A 97 6.01 -15.24 -1.65
C LYS A 97 7.37 -14.60 -1.45
N GLU A 98 8.19 -14.66 -2.47
CA GLU A 98 9.52 -14.09 -2.38
C GLU A 98 9.47 -12.56 -2.24
N THR A 99 8.58 -11.93 -2.99
CA THR A 99 8.44 -10.49 -2.94
C THR A 99 7.97 -10.02 -1.56
N LEU A 100 6.99 -10.70 -1.00
CA LEU A 100 6.49 -10.33 0.33
C LEU A 100 7.59 -10.47 1.38
N LYS A 101 8.39 -11.50 1.26
CA LYS A 101 9.50 -11.70 2.17
C LYS A 101 10.52 -10.56 2.06
N ASN A 102 10.84 -10.18 0.84
CA ASN A 102 11.81 -9.11 0.60
C ASN A 102 11.34 -7.76 1.10
N TYR A 103 10.02 -7.54 1.11
CA TYR A 103 9.46 -6.27 1.57
C TYR A 103 8.99 -6.32 3.02
N GLY A 104 9.19 -7.46 3.69
CA GLY A 104 8.79 -7.59 5.09
C GLY A 104 7.30 -7.66 5.31
N LEU A 105 6.54 -8.04 4.28
CA LEU A 105 5.09 -8.09 4.37
C LEU A 105 4.55 -9.50 4.50
N PHE A 106 5.42 -10.48 4.53
CA PHE A 106 5.00 -11.88 4.57
C PHE A 106 4.14 -12.18 5.79
N HIS A 107 4.41 -11.53 6.89
CA HIS A 107 3.73 -11.81 8.15
C HIS A 107 2.24 -11.50 8.11
N TYR A 108 1.77 -10.69 7.18
CA TYR A 108 0.35 -10.38 7.09
C TYR A 108 -0.50 -11.61 6.80
N PHE A 109 0.09 -12.63 6.22
CA PHE A 109 -0.61 -13.88 5.93
C PHE A 109 -0.14 -15.03 6.78
N LYS A 110 0.80 -14.79 7.65
CA LYS A 110 1.51 -15.87 8.33
C LYS A 110 0.60 -16.68 9.24
N LYS A 111 -0.33 -16.03 9.88
CA LYS A 111 -1.17 -16.70 10.85
C LYS A 111 -2.19 -17.63 10.25
N ARG A 112 -2.35 -17.55 8.96
CA ARG A 112 -3.25 -18.52 8.32
C ARG A 112 -2.67 -19.91 8.36
N GLY A 113 -1.42 -19.99 8.47
CA GLY A 113 -0.58 -21.15 8.42
C GLY A 113 -1.00 -22.28 9.01
#